data_21ec485fef8354ff1695c9b2aea6f8db
#
_entry.id   21ec485fef8354ff1695c9b2aea6f8db
#
_cell.length_a   1.000
_cell.length_b   1.000
_cell.length_c   1.000
_cell.angle_alpha   90.00
_cell.angle_beta   90.00
_cell.angle_gamma   90.00
#
_symmetry.space_group_name_H-M   'P 1'
#
loop_
_entity.id
_entity.type
_entity.pdbx_description
1 polymer ?
#
loop_
_entity_poly.entity_id
_entity_poly.type
_entity_poly.pdbx_seq_one_letter_code
_entity_poly.pdbx_strand_id
1 'polypeptide(L)'
;MCALTFAGAKSIASTFWKSDDKATAYISTFFYQYLAQGYNKAQALQKSQQQFITTFPQLSNPLYWGAFKITGDISPLPLHENTRFSKTVLILALLGLALFLGWFFFLKIIREVN
;
A
#
# COMPACT_ATOMS: atom_id res chain seq x y z
N MET A 1 5.05 -1.37 25.81
CA MET A 1 5.00 -2.41 24.77
C MET A 1 3.96 -3.50 25.04
N CYS A 2 3.83 -3.98 26.26
CA CYS A 2 2.83 -5.02 26.61
C CYS A 2 1.36 -4.64 26.30
N ALA A 3 0.97 -3.38 26.46
CA ALA A 3 -0.42 -2.95 26.26
C ALA A 3 -0.95 -3.19 24.84
N LEU A 4 -0.14 -2.92 23.80
CA LEU A 4 -0.54 -3.13 22.39
C LEU A 4 -0.66 -4.60 22.04
N THR A 5 0.19 -5.45 22.61
CA THR A 5 0.10 -6.90 22.43
C THR A 5 -1.16 -7.47 23.11
N PHE A 6 -1.50 -6.98 24.29
CA PHE A 6 -2.76 -7.32 24.96
C PHE A 6 -3.99 -6.86 24.20
N ALA A 7 -3.89 -5.75 23.47
CA ALA A 7 -4.95 -5.24 22.59
C ALA A 7 -5.09 -6.03 21.27
N GLY A 8 -4.32 -7.11 21.09
CA GLY A 8 -4.43 -7.98 19.90
C GLY A 8 -3.57 -7.57 18.70
N ALA A 9 -2.63 -6.64 18.86
CA ALA A 9 -1.70 -6.29 17.79
C ALA A 9 -0.76 -7.47 17.48
N LYS A 10 -0.83 -8.00 16.26
CA LYS A 10 0.02 -9.12 15.82
C LYS A 10 1.49 -8.72 15.64
N SER A 11 1.74 -7.46 15.29
CA SER A 11 3.07 -6.88 15.16
C SER A 11 3.07 -5.40 15.50
N ILE A 12 4.19 -4.93 16.02
CA ILE A 12 4.38 -3.55 16.45
C ILE A 12 5.69 -3.04 15.86
N ALA A 13 5.62 -1.93 15.13
CA ALA A 13 6.79 -1.16 14.75
C ALA A 13 7.00 -0.07 15.80
N SER A 14 8.19 0.03 16.36
CA SER A 14 8.52 0.99 17.39
C SER A 14 9.96 1.46 17.28
N THR A 15 10.29 2.56 17.97
CA THR A 15 11.65 3.06 18.08
C THR A 15 12.17 2.83 19.49
N PHE A 16 13.49 2.56 19.62
CA PHE A 16 14.16 2.39 20.91
C PHE A 16 14.45 3.73 21.62
N TRP A 17 14.68 4.79 20.82
CA TRP A 17 14.94 6.14 21.30
C TRP A 17 14.20 7.16 20.45
N LYS A 18 14.18 8.41 20.90
CA LYS A 18 13.58 9.51 20.13
C LYS A 18 14.41 9.73 18.86
N SER A 19 13.87 9.32 17.74
CA SER A 19 14.46 9.53 16.41
C SER A 19 14.10 10.92 15.88
N ASP A 20 14.86 11.39 14.90
CA ASP A 20 14.53 12.62 14.17
C ASP A 20 13.21 12.46 13.40
N ASP A 21 12.35 13.48 13.45
CA ASP A 21 11.01 13.41 12.86
C ASP A 21 11.06 13.23 11.34
N LYS A 22 12.03 13.87 10.66
CA LYS A 22 12.22 13.72 9.20
C LYS A 22 12.71 12.33 8.85
N ALA A 23 13.70 11.80 9.55
CA ALA A 23 14.20 10.45 9.36
C ALA A 23 13.07 9.42 9.57
N THR A 24 12.28 9.60 10.62
CA THR A 24 11.12 8.75 10.94
C THR A 24 10.09 8.76 9.80
N ALA A 25 9.76 9.93 9.27
CA ALA A 25 8.79 10.08 8.18
C ALA A 25 9.28 9.37 6.89
N TYR A 26 10.54 9.56 6.49
CA TYR A 26 11.10 8.92 5.31
C TYR A 26 11.18 7.39 5.44
N ILE A 27 11.72 6.90 6.56
CA ILE A 27 11.84 5.45 6.80
C ILE A 27 10.45 4.80 6.84
N SER A 28 9.46 5.43 7.48
CA SER A 28 8.09 4.94 7.49
C SER A 28 7.49 4.89 6.09
N THR A 29 7.71 5.92 5.28
CA THR A 29 7.23 5.96 3.88
C THR A 29 7.83 4.82 3.06
N PHE A 30 9.14 4.63 3.11
CA PHE A 30 9.82 3.54 2.41
C PHE A 30 9.38 2.17 2.94
N PHE A 31 9.19 2.04 4.24
CA PHE A 31 8.69 0.81 4.87
C PHE A 31 7.33 0.39 4.32
N TYR A 32 6.36 1.32 4.24
CA TYR A 32 5.05 1.03 3.67
C TYR A 32 5.11 0.72 2.17
N GLN A 33 6.00 1.37 1.42
CA GLN A 33 6.22 1.06 0.01
C GLN A 33 6.71 -0.38 -0.20
N TYR A 34 7.67 -0.84 0.62
CA TYR A 34 8.15 -2.22 0.54
C TYR A 34 7.13 -3.23 1.03
N LEU A 35 6.33 -2.90 2.04
CA LEU A 35 5.21 -3.75 2.45
C LEU A 35 4.19 -3.91 1.30
N ALA A 36 3.87 -2.83 0.59
CA ALA A 36 2.98 -2.86 -0.56
C ALA A 36 3.51 -3.71 -1.73
N GLN A 37 4.83 -3.87 -1.84
CA GLN A 37 5.48 -4.77 -2.80
C GLN A 37 5.48 -6.25 -2.36
N GLY A 38 4.90 -6.58 -1.20
CA GLY A 38 4.79 -7.94 -0.71
C GLY A 38 5.98 -8.44 0.13
N TYR A 39 6.94 -7.58 0.46
CA TYR A 39 8.01 -7.95 1.37
C TYR A 39 7.46 -8.22 2.78
N ASN A 40 8.09 -9.15 3.50
CA ASN A 40 7.77 -9.31 4.92
C ASN A 40 8.24 -8.09 5.72
N LYS A 41 7.68 -7.91 6.93
CA LYS A 41 7.92 -6.71 7.74
C LYS A 41 9.39 -6.48 8.09
N ALA A 42 10.15 -7.55 8.35
CA ALA A 42 11.58 -7.44 8.65
C ALA A 42 12.39 -7.01 7.42
N GLN A 43 12.12 -7.61 6.26
CA GLN A 43 12.76 -7.25 4.99
C GLN A 43 12.39 -5.83 4.56
N ALA A 44 11.12 -5.44 4.71
CA ALA A 44 10.64 -4.10 4.40
C ALA A 44 11.36 -3.05 5.25
N LEU A 45 11.54 -3.30 6.55
CA LEU A 45 12.29 -2.41 7.43
C LEU A 45 13.77 -2.31 7.01
N GLN A 46 14.42 -3.44 6.79
CA GLN A 46 15.83 -3.47 6.35
C GLN A 46 16.03 -2.67 5.05
N LYS A 47 15.17 -2.91 4.05
CA LYS A 47 15.24 -2.20 2.77
C LYS A 47 14.97 -0.70 2.92
N SER A 48 14.04 -0.31 3.76
CA SER A 48 13.74 1.10 4.03
C SER A 48 14.91 1.83 4.69
N GLN A 49 15.61 1.19 5.62
CA GLN A 49 16.81 1.72 6.25
C GLN A 49 17.95 1.85 5.22
N GLN A 50 18.19 0.85 4.40
CA GLN A 50 19.19 0.90 3.33
C GLN A 50 18.88 2.02 2.33
N GLN A 51 17.63 2.14 1.90
CA GLN A 51 17.21 3.21 0.98
C GLN A 51 17.39 4.59 1.62
N PHE A 52 17.06 4.74 2.90
CA PHE A 52 17.27 5.99 3.63
C PHE A 52 18.74 6.41 3.64
N ILE A 53 19.67 5.51 3.98
CA ILE A 53 21.12 5.77 3.99
C ILE A 53 21.62 6.17 2.60
N THR A 54 21.13 5.50 1.55
CA THR A 54 21.52 5.77 0.17
C THR A 54 20.97 7.11 -0.32
N THR A 55 19.74 7.45 0.08
CA THR A 55 19.07 8.69 -0.33
C THR A 55 19.63 9.91 0.41
N PHE A 56 20.00 9.72 1.68
CA PHE A 56 20.47 10.78 2.57
C PHE A 56 21.84 10.43 3.18
N PRO A 57 22.95 10.43 2.41
CA PRO A 57 24.27 10.06 2.91
C PRO A 57 24.73 10.89 4.11
N GLN A 58 24.31 12.16 4.18
CA GLN A 58 24.59 13.07 5.30
C GLN A 58 23.92 12.65 6.62
N LEU A 59 22.89 11.79 6.55
CA LEU A 59 22.17 11.24 7.71
C LEU A 59 22.47 9.75 7.91
N SER A 60 23.63 9.27 7.41
CA SER A 60 24.04 7.86 7.51
C SER A 60 24.41 7.41 8.93
N ASN A 61 24.46 8.32 9.89
CA ASN A 61 24.70 7.98 11.28
C ASN A 61 23.58 7.07 11.80
N PRO A 62 23.89 5.92 12.41
CA PRO A 62 22.89 4.98 12.96
C PRO A 62 21.89 5.61 13.94
N LEU A 63 22.21 6.74 14.53
CA LEU A 63 21.31 7.48 15.41
C LEU A 63 19.98 7.84 14.71
N TYR A 64 19.99 8.08 13.40
CA TYR A 64 18.80 8.46 12.63
C TYR A 64 17.95 7.27 12.19
N TRP A 65 18.55 6.14 11.82
CA TRP A 65 17.85 5.01 11.21
C TRP A 65 17.86 3.73 12.04
N GLY A 66 18.79 3.59 12.99
CA GLY A 66 18.96 2.37 13.79
C GLY A 66 17.95 2.20 14.93
N ALA A 67 17.14 3.24 15.20
CA ALA A 67 16.17 3.21 16.29
C ALA A 67 15.01 2.23 16.05
N PHE A 68 14.72 1.86 14.81
CA PHE A 68 13.51 1.13 14.43
C PHE A 68 13.60 -0.36 14.75
N LYS A 69 12.50 -0.91 15.26
CA LYS A 69 12.35 -2.31 15.62
C LYS A 69 10.96 -2.82 15.25
N ILE A 70 10.91 -4.04 14.72
CA ILE A 70 9.67 -4.82 14.60
C ILE A 70 9.62 -5.86 15.71
N THR A 71 8.48 -5.97 16.37
CA THR A 71 8.23 -6.98 17.41
C THR A 71 6.93 -7.71 17.06
N GLY A 72 6.92 -9.04 17.20
CA GLY A 72 5.77 -9.89 16.91
C GLY A 72 5.87 -10.58 15.56
N ASP A 73 4.75 -10.78 14.90
CA ASP A 73 4.65 -11.47 13.62
C ASP A 73 5.30 -10.67 12.49
N ILE A 74 6.33 -11.26 11.86
CA ILE A 74 7.08 -10.68 10.76
C ILE A 74 6.54 -11.06 9.37
N SER A 75 5.50 -11.90 9.28
CA SER A 75 4.94 -12.35 8.01
C SER A 75 4.50 -11.18 7.13
N PRO A 76 4.48 -11.36 5.80
CA PRO A 76 3.97 -10.35 4.88
C PRO A 76 2.56 -9.94 5.25
N LEU A 77 2.20 -8.70 4.99
CA LEU A 77 0.81 -8.29 5.11
C LEU A 77 0.01 -8.97 3.99
N PRO A 78 -1.15 -9.58 4.30
CA PRO A 78 -2.08 -10.03 3.29
C PRO A 78 -2.73 -8.79 2.64
N LEU A 79 -1.97 -8.10 1.78
CA LEU A 79 -2.52 -7.03 0.98
C LEU A 79 -3.47 -7.70 -0.02
N HIS A 80 -4.74 -7.68 0.30
CA HIS A 80 -5.78 -8.11 -0.60
C HIS A 80 -5.79 -7.12 -1.77
N GLU A 81 -5.11 -7.48 -2.87
CA GLU A 81 -5.25 -6.77 -4.13
C GLU A 81 -6.71 -6.89 -4.56
N ASN A 82 -7.47 -5.85 -4.29
CA ASN A 82 -8.88 -5.76 -4.66
C ASN A 82 -9.03 -5.49 -6.17
N THR A 83 -8.18 -6.16 -6.98
CA THR A 83 -8.17 -6.05 -8.45
C THR A 83 -9.38 -6.71 -9.10
N ARG A 84 -10.14 -7.52 -8.37
CA ARG A 84 -11.38 -8.13 -8.89
C ARG A 84 -12.48 -7.10 -9.14
N PHE A 85 -12.55 -6.05 -8.34
CA PHE A 85 -13.59 -5.01 -8.50
C PHE A 85 -13.41 -4.19 -9.77
N SER A 86 -12.16 -3.90 -10.15
CA SER A 86 -11.88 -3.08 -11.32
C SER A 86 -12.27 -3.74 -12.64
N LYS A 87 -12.00 -5.03 -12.82
CA LYS A 87 -12.30 -5.74 -14.08
C LYS A 87 -13.78 -6.03 -14.28
N THR A 88 -14.48 -6.41 -13.22
CA THR A 88 -15.94 -6.65 -13.28
C THR A 88 -16.73 -5.36 -13.50
N VAL A 89 -16.35 -4.28 -12.87
CA VAL A 89 -16.97 -2.96 -13.07
C VAL A 89 -16.71 -2.45 -14.49
N LEU A 90 -15.52 -2.65 -15.04
CA LEU A 90 -15.20 -2.27 -16.41
C LEU A 90 -16.03 -3.07 -17.44
N ILE A 91 -16.18 -4.38 -17.24
CA ILE A 91 -16.99 -5.25 -18.12
C ILE A 91 -18.47 -4.85 -18.06
N LEU A 92 -19.02 -4.59 -16.89
CA LEU A 92 -20.40 -4.15 -16.72
C LEU A 92 -20.63 -2.77 -17.35
N ALA A 93 -19.69 -1.85 -17.24
CA ALA A 93 -19.76 -0.54 -17.89
C ALA A 93 -19.76 -0.65 -19.41
N LEU A 94 -18.92 -1.52 -19.99
CA LEU A 94 -18.86 -1.77 -21.43
C LEU A 94 -20.15 -2.42 -21.96
N LEU A 95 -20.70 -3.39 -21.22
CA LEU A 95 -21.98 -4.00 -21.56
C LEU A 95 -23.15 -3.00 -21.52
N GLY A 96 -23.19 -2.16 -20.50
CA GLY A 96 -24.18 -1.08 -20.39
C GLY A 96 -24.09 -0.08 -21.54
N LEU A 97 -22.88 0.31 -21.93
CA LEU A 97 -22.65 1.20 -23.06
C LEU A 97 -23.10 0.59 -24.39
N ALA A 98 -22.81 -0.70 -24.62
CA ALA A 98 -23.21 -1.41 -25.82
C ALA A 98 -24.74 -1.51 -25.95
N LEU A 99 -25.45 -1.81 -24.86
CA LEU A 99 -26.91 -1.85 -24.82
C LEU A 99 -27.53 -0.46 -25.06
N PHE A 100 -26.93 0.60 -24.49
CA PHE A 100 -27.39 1.97 -24.69
C PHE A 100 -27.25 2.42 -26.14
N LEU A 101 -26.09 2.12 -26.78
CA LEU A 101 -25.87 2.42 -28.20
C LEU A 101 -26.82 1.62 -29.12
N GLY A 102 -27.05 0.34 -28.82
CA GLY A 102 -27.98 -0.50 -29.55
C GLY A 102 -29.43 0.03 -29.48
N TRP A 103 -29.84 0.46 -28.28
CA TRP A 103 -31.17 1.08 -28.08
C TRP A 103 -31.31 2.39 -28.84
N PHE A 104 -30.27 3.24 -28.82
CA PHE A 104 -30.26 4.50 -29.52
C PHE A 104 -30.35 4.32 -31.06
N PHE A 105 -29.60 3.32 -31.57
CA PHE A 105 -29.61 2.99 -33.00
C PHE A 105 -30.98 2.43 -33.43
N PHE A 106 -31.57 1.57 -32.61
CA PHE A 106 -32.92 1.02 -32.84
C PHE A 106 -33.99 2.11 -32.91
N LEU A 107 -33.95 3.09 -31.99
CA LEU A 107 -34.86 4.23 -31.99
C LEU A 107 -34.70 5.11 -33.25
N LYS A 108 -33.46 5.27 -33.73
CA LYS A 108 -33.17 6.03 -34.94
C LYS A 108 -33.77 5.34 -36.19
N ILE A 109 -33.64 4.02 -36.30
CA ILE A 109 -34.23 3.23 -37.41
C ILE A 109 -35.74 3.35 -37.39
N ILE A 110 -36.40 3.21 -36.26
CA ILE A 110 -37.88 3.35 -36.16
C ILE A 110 -38.34 4.76 -36.60
N ARG A 111 -37.54 5.80 -36.31
CA ARG A 111 -37.90 7.17 -36.69
C ARG A 111 -37.75 7.42 -38.21
N GLU A 112 -36.86 6.70 -38.89
CA GLU A 112 -36.67 6.83 -40.35
C GLU A 112 -37.65 6.00 -41.17
N VAL A 113 -38.31 5.00 -40.56
CA VAL A 113 -39.28 4.11 -41.25
C VAL A 113 -40.72 4.66 -41.14
N ASN A 114 -40.98 5.68 -40.31
CA ASN A 114 -42.31 6.31 -40.13
C ASN A 114 -42.29 7.74 -40.69
#